data_f055b4778678e987d185de18705a30f8
#
_entry.id   f055b4778678e987d185de18705a30f8
#
_cell.length_a   1.000
_cell.length_b   1.000
_cell.length_c   1.000
_cell.angle_alpha   90.00
_cell.angle_beta   90.00
_cell.angle_gamma   90.00
#
_symmetry.space_group_name_H-M   'P 1'
#
loop_
_entity.id
_entity.type
_entity.pdbx_description
1 polymer ?
#
loop_
_entity_poly.entity_id
_entity_poly.type
_entity_poly.pdbx_seq_one_letter_code
_entity_poly.pdbx_strand_id
1 'polypeptide(L)'
;VTQVAPGAGRKIGDVSAESVKPVSRQERKQRTRQALLDAALAQLADRPFAVLSLREVTKQADIVPTAFYRHFTSMDELGLVLLGESMDVLHRMLDAARDTGTDFDRVVHTVVRTLYEYTRAHEAHIRFLTRERHAGGGAVPQAARTELRMFAGDLAVDLARFDCLRRWRTDDLRMLADMIVTTLLSTAVELIETVPRTAESDERILATAENRLKLIARGAAHWT
;
A
#
# COMPACT_ATOMS: atom_id res chain seq x y z
N VAL A 1 44.02 69.96 -18.85
CA VAL A 1 44.44 68.66 -19.37
C VAL A 1 44.26 67.64 -18.27
N THR A 2 43.12 66.94 -18.20
CA THR A 2 42.83 65.94 -17.20
C THR A 2 42.54 64.62 -17.90
N GLN A 3 43.38 63.64 -17.68
CA GLN A 3 43.35 62.30 -18.27
C GLN A 3 42.33 61.43 -17.55
N VAL A 4 41.37 60.88 -18.30
CA VAL A 4 40.36 59.94 -17.80
C VAL A 4 40.86 58.51 -18.04
N ALA A 5 40.92 57.69 -16.96
CA ALA A 5 41.26 56.26 -17.01
C ALA A 5 40.08 55.41 -17.44
N PRO A 6 40.26 54.28 -18.17
CA PRO A 6 39.16 53.44 -18.62
C PRO A 6 38.75 52.44 -17.53
N GLY A 7 37.42 52.30 -17.39
CA GLY A 7 36.75 51.43 -16.39
C GLY A 7 36.96 49.93 -16.61
N ALA A 8 37.09 49.26 -15.49
CA ALA A 8 37.22 47.80 -15.35
C ALA A 8 35.91 47.07 -15.74
N GLY A 9 36.03 46.22 -16.78
CA GLY A 9 34.95 45.33 -17.18
C GLY A 9 34.67 44.28 -16.13
N ARG A 10 33.42 44.22 -15.61
CA ARG A 10 32.91 43.16 -14.77
C ARG A 10 32.77 41.86 -15.59
N LYS A 11 33.55 40.88 -15.30
CA LYS A 11 33.34 39.50 -15.80
C LYS A 11 32.01 38.98 -15.24
N ILE A 12 31.05 38.71 -16.10
CA ILE A 12 29.83 37.96 -15.80
C ILE A 12 30.27 36.56 -15.49
N GLY A 13 29.99 36.09 -14.26
CA GLY A 13 30.32 34.76 -13.79
C GLY A 13 29.62 33.69 -14.66
N ASP A 14 30.44 32.76 -15.07
CA ASP A 14 30.06 31.53 -15.75
C ASP A 14 29.11 30.74 -14.83
N VAL A 15 27.82 30.70 -15.19
CA VAL A 15 26.84 29.84 -14.54
C VAL A 15 27.14 28.42 -15.01
N SER A 16 27.88 27.69 -14.19
CA SER A 16 28.17 26.27 -14.39
C SER A 16 26.87 25.51 -14.67
N ALA A 17 26.70 25.10 -15.91
CA ALA A 17 25.65 24.15 -16.28
C ALA A 17 25.86 22.87 -15.45
N GLU A 18 24.96 22.62 -14.50
CA GLU A 18 24.90 21.39 -13.76
C GLU A 18 24.75 20.23 -14.76
N SER A 19 25.82 19.49 -14.96
CA SER A 19 25.84 18.35 -15.89
C SER A 19 24.91 17.27 -15.34
N VAL A 20 23.69 17.19 -15.91
CA VAL A 20 22.76 16.07 -15.69
C VAL A 20 23.46 14.79 -16.08
N LYS A 21 23.87 13.97 -15.08
CA LYS A 21 24.49 12.66 -15.33
C LYS A 21 23.55 11.84 -16.21
N PRO A 22 24.05 11.20 -17.29
CA PRO A 22 23.23 10.37 -18.15
C PRO A 22 22.63 9.21 -17.33
N VAL A 23 21.30 9.08 -17.36
CA VAL A 23 20.57 8.00 -16.67
C VAL A 23 21.11 6.66 -17.14
N SER A 24 21.57 5.83 -16.21
CA SER A 24 22.16 4.53 -16.48
C SER A 24 21.16 3.59 -17.19
N ARG A 25 21.67 2.58 -17.90
CA ARG A 25 20.83 1.56 -18.54
C ARG A 25 19.92 0.85 -17.51
N GLN A 26 20.42 0.64 -16.31
CA GLN A 26 19.69 -0.01 -15.22
C GLN A 26 18.56 0.89 -14.69
N GLU A 27 18.82 2.17 -14.51
CA GLU A 27 17.78 3.14 -14.10
C GLU A 27 16.68 3.27 -15.15
N ARG A 28 17.03 3.27 -16.44
CA ARG A 28 16.00 3.26 -17.52
C ARG A 28 15.17 1.99 -17.49
N LYS A 29 15.80 0.82 -17.26
CA LYS A 29 15.09 -0.45 -17.12
C LYS A 29 14.11 -0.41 -15.94
N GLN A 30 14.55 0.10 -14.81
CA GLN A 30 13.71 0.21 -13.60
C GLN A 30 12.56 1.20 -13.80
N ARG A 31 12.81 2.36 -14.41
CA ARG A 31 11.75 3.34 -14.74
C ARG A 31 10.68 2.75 -15.66
N THR A 32 11.10 2.01 -16.70
CA THR A 32 10.16 1.36 -17.61
C THR A 32 9.33 0.28 -16.89
N ARG A 33 9.97 -0.49 -15.99
CA ARG A 33 9.27 -1.48 -15.19
C ARG A 33 8.24 -0.84 -14.27
N GLN A 34 8.60 0.25 -13.60
CA GLN A 34 7.69 1.00 -12.73
C GLN A 34 6.54 1.62 -13.53
N ALA A 35 6.80 2.22 -14.69
CA ALA A 35 5.74 2.77 -15.53
C ALA A 35 4.69 1.73 -15.95
N LEU A 36 5.10 0.47 -16.17
CA LEU A 36 4.17 -0.63 -16.44
C LEU A 36 3.32 -0.99 -15.22
N LEU A 37 3.91 -1.02 -14.03
CA LEU A 37 3.20 -1.27 -12.77
C LEU A 37 2.21 -0.15 -12.47
N ASP A 38 2.63 1.11 -12.57
CA ASP A 38 1.79 2.28 -12.34
C ASP A 38 0.62 2.34 -13.33
N ALA A 39 0.86 2.04 -14.60
CA ALA A 39 -0.18 1.99 -15.63
C ALA A 39 -1.20 0.88 -15.36
N ALA A 40 -0.76 -0.29 -14.93
CA ALA A 40 -1.64 -1.38 -14.56
C ALA A 40 -2.45 -1.02 -13.31
N LEU A 41 -1.79 -0.52 -12.28
CA LEU A 41 -2.44 -0.14 -11.01
C LEU A 41 -3.51 0.95 -11.20
N ALA A 42 -3.23 1.95 -12.05
CA ALA A 42 -4.20 2.99 -12.38
C ALA A 42 -5.47 2.43 -13.03
N GLN A 43 -5.36 1.41 -13.90
CA GLN A 43 -6.52 0.75 -14.52
C GLN A 43 -7.26 -0.15 -13.55
N LEU A 44 -6.58 -0.72 -12.56
CA LEU A 44 -7.16 -1.58 -11.53
C LEU A 44 -7.98 -0.81 -10.49
N ALA A 45 -7.95 0.52 -10.50
CA ALA A 45 -8.84 1.35 -9.68
C ALA A 45 -10.32 1.01 -9.95
N ASP A 46 -10.69 0.78 -11.22
CA ASP A 46 -12.10 0.64 -11.65
C ASP A 46 -12.47 -0.77 -12.10
N ARG A 47 -11.52 -1.65 -12.38
CA ARG A 47 -11.78 -2.97 -12.95
C ARG A 47 -10.91 -4.08 -12.32
N PRO A 48 -11.38 -5.35 -12.33
CA PRO A 48 -10.61 -6.47 -11.81
C PRO A 48 -9.42 -6.81 -12.73
N PHE A 49 -8.40 -7.44 -12.15
CA PHE A 49 -7.20 -7.84 -12.88
C PHE A 49 -7.47 -8.77 -14.06
N ALA A 50 -8.44 -9.65 -13.93
CA ALA A 50 -8.79 -10.64 -14.96
C ALA A 50 -9.20 -10.04 -16.33
N VAL A 51 -9.64 -8.77 -16.35
CA VAL A 51 -10.03 -8.09 -17.62
C VAL A 51 -8.95 -7.13 -18.12
N LEU A 52 -7.82 -7.03 -17.43
CA LEU A 52 -6.71 -6.17 -17.81
C LEU A 52 -5.94 -6.78 -18.97
N SER A 53 -5.71 -6.01 -20.04
CA SER A 53 -4.96 -6.49 -21.20
C SER A 53 -3.56 -5.88 -21.29
N LEU A 54 -2.60 -6.68 -21.77
CA LEU A 54 -1.23 -6.23 -22.02
C LEU A 54 -1.20 -4.97 -22.92
N ARG A 55 -2.07 -4.92 -23.95
CA ARG A 55 -2.12 -3.79 -24.88
C ARG A 55 -2.54 -2.49 -24.20
N GLU A 56 -3.51 -2.56 -23.29
CA GLU A 56 -3.98 -1.38 -22.55
C GLU A 56 -2.91 -0.88 -21.59
N VAL A 57 -2.27 -1.79 -20.83
CA VAL A 57 -1.18 -1.45 -19.91
C VAL A 57 0.00 -0.80 -20.66
N THR A 58 0.46 -1.43 -21.73
CA THR A 58 1.60 -0.91 -22.50
C THR A 58 1.27 0.41 -23.18
N LYS A 59 0.05 0.59 -23.71
CA LYS A 59 -0.43 1.85 -24.28
C LYS A 59 -0.43 2.97 -23.24
N GLN A 60 -0.92 2.72 -22.04
CA GLN A 60 -0.96 3.72 -20.97
C GLN A 60 0.44 4.06 -20.45
N ALA A 61 1.35 3.11 -20.45
CA ALA A 61 2.75 3.31 -20.06
C ALA A 61 3.61 3.97 -21.16
N ASP A 62 3.05 4.21 -22.34
CA ASP A 62 3.77 4.66 -23.54
C ASP A 62 4.93 3.74 -23.93
N ILE A 63 4.69 2.43 -23.89
CA ILE A 63 5.67 1.38 -24.14
C ILE A 63 5.14 0.46 -25.24
N VAL A 64 6.01 0.07 -26.19
CA VAL A 64 5.63 -0.91 -27.22
C VAL A 64 5.41 -2.31 -26.59
N PRO A 65 4.39 -3.08 -27.00
CA PRO A 65 4.06 -4.37 -26.42
C PRO A 65 5.23 -5.37 -26.35
N THR A 66 6.12 -5.36 -27.33
CA THR A 66 7.31 -6.23 -27.36
C THR A 66 8.34 -5.90 -26.26
N ALA A 67 8.35 -4.66 -25.77
CA ALA A 67 9.24 -4.26 -24.68
C ALA A 67 8.73 -4.74 -23.30
N PHE A 68 7.42 -5.02 -23.16
CA PHE A 68 6.84 -5.60 -21.94
C PHE A 68 7.59 -6.88 -21.52
N TYR A 69 7.82 -7.79 -22.47
CA TYR A 69 8.46 -9.08 -22.21
C TYR A 69 9.94 -9.01 -21.78
N ARG A 70 10.54 -7.80 -21.79
CA ARG A 70 11.86 -7.56 -21.18
C ARG A 70 11.79 -7.33 -19.67
N HIS A 71 10.57 -7.11 -19.15
CA HIS A 71 10.31 -6.75 -17.75
C HIS A 71 9.46 -7.77 -17.01
N PHE A 72 8.50 -8.38 -17.71
CA PHE A 72 7.58 -9.38 -17.18
C PHE A 72 7.35 -10.48 -18.21
N THR A 73 7.33 -11.73 -17.76
CA THR A 73 7.09 -12.89 -18.65
C THR A 73 5.61 -13.04 -19.01
N SER A 74 4.72 -12.51 -18.16
CA SER A 74 3.26 -12.57 -18.33
C SER A 74 2.56 -11.44 -17.61
N MET A 75 1.25 -11.28 -17.87
CA MET A 75 0.40 -10.39 -17.08
C MET A 75 0.28 -10.88 -15.63
N ASP A 76 0.23 -12.18 -15.40
CA ASP A 76 0.20 -12.74 -14.04
C ASP A 76 1.44 -12.36 -13.24
N GLU A 77 2.64 -12.41 -13.84
CA GLU A 77 3.86 -11.95 -13.16
C GLU A 77 3.77 -10.47 -12.76
N LEU A 78 3.26 -9.62 -13.66
CA LEU A 78 3.02 -8.21 -13.33
C LEU A 78 2.03 -8.08 -12.16
N GLY A 79 0.94 -8.84 -12.18
CA GLY A 79 -0.07 -8.83 -11.12
C GLY A 79 0.47 -9.34 -9.78
N LEU A 80 1.32 -10.36 -9.77
CA LEU A 80 1.98 -10.86 -8.56
C LEU A 80 2.96 -9.84 -7.98
N VAL A 81 3.65 -9.07 -8.82
CA VAL A 81 4.52 -7.98 -8.35
C VAL A 81 3.68 -6.85 -7.72
N LEU A 82 2.59 -6.44 -8.37
CA LEU A 82 1.65 -5.46 -7.78
C LEU A 82 1.08 -5.94 -6.45
N LEU A 83 0.79 -7.23 -6.35
CA LEU A 83 0.34 -7.82 -5.09
C LEU A 83 1.40 -7.69 -4.00
N GLY A 84 2.66 -8.00 -4.31
CA GLY A 84 3.78 -7.80 -3.39
C GLY A 84 3.88 -6.36 -2.90
N GLU A 85 3.84 -5.37 -3.81
CA GLU A 85 3.84 -3.94 -3.44
C GLU A 85 2.64 -3.57 -2.55
N SER A 86 1.47 -4.16 -2.80
CA SER A 86 0.28 -3.94 -1.98
C SER A 86 0.39 -4.58 -0.58
N MET A 87 1.02 -5.75 -0.49
CA MET A 87 1.30 -6.40 0.80
C MET A 87 2.36 -5.63 1.61
N ASP A 88 3.37 -5.05 0.95
CA ASP A 88 4.35 -4.17 1.61
C ASP A 88 3.68 -2.96 2.29
N VAL A 89 2.59 -2.44 1.71
CA VAL A 89 1.77 -1.39 2.37
C VAL A 89 1.21 -1.91 3.70
N LEU A 90 0.60 -3.10 3.72
CA LEU A 90 0.03 -3.69 4.93
C LEU A 90 1.10 -4.03 5.99
N HIS A 91 2.25 -4.55 5.58
CA HIS A 91 3.35 -4.85 6.50
C HIS A 91 3.87 -3.58 7.18
N ARG A 92 4.05 -2.47 6.44
CA ARG A 92 4.44 -1.18 7.03
C ARG A 92 3.42 -0.66 8.04
N MET A 93 2.11 -0.88 7.81
CA MET A 93 1.07 -0.56 8.79
C MET A 93 1.23 -1.39 10.07
N LEU A 94 1.48 -2.69 9.94
CA LEU A 94 1.69 -3.58 11.07
C LEU A 94 2.94 -3.19 11.87
N ASP A 95 4.04 -2.86 11.19
CA ASP A 95 5.27 -2.41 11.83
C ASP A 95 5.06 -1.10 12.62
N ALA A 96 4.35 -0.13 12.04
CA ALA A 96 4.00 1.10 12.74
C ALA A 96 3.13 0.86 13.99
N ALA A 97 2.26 -0.15 13.95
CA ALA A 97 1.43 -0.54 15.09
C ALA A 97 2.24 -1.20 16.23
N ARG A 98 3.30 -1.96 15.91
CA ARG A 98 4.16 -2.64 16.91
C ARG A 98 4.83 -1.67 17.89
N ASP A 99 5.12 -0.45 17.46
CA ASP A 99 5.83 0.56 18.27
C ASP A 99 4.92 1.24 19.31
N THR A 100 3.62 0.97 19.34
CA THR A 100 2.65 1.67 20.22
C THR A 100 2.57 1.14 21.67
N GLY A 101 3.26 0.04 21.96
CA GLY A 101 3.22 -0.62 23.29
C GLY A 101 2.03 -1.57 23.45
N THR A 102 1.64 -1.85 24.70
CA THR A 102 0.61 -2.87 25.04
C THR A 102 -0.67 -2.25 25.62
N ASP A 103 -0.80 -0.93 25.69
CA ASP A 103 -2.07 -0.27 26.05
C ASP A 103 -3.06 -0.46 24.89
N PHE A 104 -4.10 -1.23 25.16
CA PHE A 104 -5.04 -1.67 24.13
C PHE A 104 -5.79 -0.51 23.46
N ASP A 105 -6.32 0.46 24.20
CA ASP A 105 -7.06 1.58 23.62
C ASP A 105 -6.16 2.46 22.77
N ARG A 106 -4.94 2.66 23.19
CA ARG A 106 -3.91 3.38 22.45
C ARG A 106 -3.52 2.64 21.16
N VAL A 107 -3.32 1.32 21.23
CA VAL A 107 -3.02 0.48 20.09
C VAL A 107 -4.13 0.57 19.04
N VAL A 108 -5.39 0.39 19.46
CA VAL A 108 -6.55 0.47 18.56
C VAL A 108 -6.62 1.84 17.87
N HIS A 109 -6.50 2.92 18.64
CA HIS A 109 -6.53 4.28 18.08
C HIS A 109 -5.42 4.48 17.04
N THR A 110 -4.18 4.09 17.38
CA THR A 110 -3.03 4.22 16.46
C THR A 110 -3.22 3.38 15.20
N VAL A 111 -3.65 2.12 15.33
CA VAL A 111 -3.90 1.23 14.19
C VAL A 111 -4.93 1.83 13.23
N VAL A 112 -6.03 2.37 13.76
CA VAL A 112 -7.11 2.96 12.94
C VAL A 112 -6.63 4.24 12.26
N ARG A 113 -5.86 5.09 12.92
CA ARG A 113 -5.26 6.29 12.31
C ARG A 113 -4.23 5.95 11.25
N THR A 114 -3.35 4.99 11.53
CA THR A 114 -2.39 4.48 10.55
C THR A 114 -3.10 3.90 9.33
N LEU A 115 -4.17 3.11 9.53
CA LEU A 115 -4.99 2.61 8.43
C LEU A 115 -5.53 3.75 7.56
N TYR A 116 -6.04 4.81 8.16
CA TYR A 116 -6.54 5.98 7.43
C TYR A 116 -5.47 6.61 6.56
N GLU A 117 -4.32 6.93 7.15
CA GLU A 117 -3.19 7.56 6.46
C GLU A 117 -2.69 6.71 5.28
N TYR A 118 -2.49 5.41 5.51
CA TYR A 118 -2.05 4.49 4.46
C TYR A 118 -3.11 4.26 3.38
N THR A 119 -4.39 4.19 3.76
CA THR A 119 -5.49 4.06 2.79
C THR A 119 -5.54 5.27 1.87
N ARG A 120 -5.38 6.49 2.42
CA ARG A 120 -5.36 7.72 1.63
C ARG A 120 -4.13 7.84 0.73
N ALA A 121 -2.97 7.40 1.21
CA ALA A 121 -1.71 7.43 0.45
C ALA A 121 -1.64 6.35 -0.65
N HIS A 122 -2.31 5.20 -0.45
CA HIS A 122 -2.15 4.00 -1.29
C HIS A 122 -3.49 3.41 -1.75
N GLU A 123 -4.49 4.26 -2.04
CA GLU A 123 -5.85 3.84 -2.38
C GLU A 123 -5.91 2.77 -3.47
N ALA A 124 -5.13 2.93 -4.54
CA ALA A 124 -5.11 2.00 -5.67
C ALA A 124 -4.64 0.58 -5.27
N HIS A 125 -3.62 0.48 -4.42
CA HIS A 125 -3.13 -0.80 -3.88
C HIS A 125 -4.17 -1.47 -2.98
N ILE A 126 -4.83 -0.70 -2.11
CA ILE A 126 -5.88 -1.23 -1.22
C ILE A 126 -7.08 -1.71 -2.05
N ARG A 127 -7.52 -0.94 -3.06
CA ARG A 127 -8.59 -1.37 -3.99
C ARG A 127 -8.23 -2.65 -4.72
N PHE A 128 -7.02 -2.73 -5.27
CA PHE A 128 -6.54 -3.91 -5.97
C PHE A 128 -6.58 -5.13 -5.03
N LEU A 129 -5.93 -5.06 -3.88
CA LEU A 129 -5.85 -6.16 -2.93
C LEU A 129 -7.23 -6.62 -2.45
N THR A 130 -8.10 -5.68 -2.05
CA THR A 130 -9.43 -5.99 -1.53
C THR A 130 -10.37 -6.56 -2.59
N ARG A 131 -10.20 -6.18 -3.85
CA ARG A 131 -10.95 -6.75 -4.98
C ARG A 131 -10.46 -8.16 -5.32
N GLU A 132 -9.14 -8.32 -5.46
CA GLU A 132 -8.56 -9.60 -5.87
C GLU A 132 -8.74 -10.69 -4.82
N ARG A 133 -8.75 -10.38 -3.52
CA ARG A 133 -9.04 -11.39 -2.47
C ARG A 133 -10.39 -12.07 -2.65
N HIS A 134 -11.36 -11.38 -3.25
CA HIS A 134 -12.72 -11.87 -3.51
C HIS A 134 -12.96 -12.31 -4.96
N ALA A 135 -11.98 -12.08 -5.84
CA ALA A 135 -12.08 -12.50 -7.24
C ALA A 135 -12.12 -14.02 -7.38
N GLY A 136 -12.59 -14.48 -8.53
CA GLY A 136 -12.67 -15.91 -8.88
C GLY A 136 -11.31 -16.61 -8.96
N GLY A 137 -11.16 -17.56 -9.87
CA GLY A 137 -9.91 -18.28 -10.10
C GLY A 137 -8.82 -17.41 -10.74
N GLY A 138 -7.57 -17.91 -10.69
CA GLY A 138 -6.39 -17.25 -11.28
C GLY A 138 -5.24 -17.16 -10.30
N ALA A 139 -4.03 -16.92 -10.81
CA ALA A 139 -2.81 -16.88 -10.01
C ALA A 139 -2.82 -15.71 -9.01
N VAL A 140 -3.22 -14.51 -9.43
CA VAL A 140 -3.24 -13.32 -8.60
C VAL A 140 -4.26 -13.41 -7.46
N PRO A 141 -5.55 -13.76 -7.68
CA PRO A 141 -6.51 -13.96 -6.59
C PRO A 141 -6.10 -15.03 -5.59
N GLN A 142 -5.52 -16.14 -6.08
CA GLN A 142 -5.04 -17.21 -5.19
C GLN A 142 -3.88 -16.73 -4.33
N ALA A 143 -2.92 -16.03 -4.90
CA ALA A 143 -1.80 -15.44 -4.18
C ALA A 143 -2.30 -14.40 -3.17
N ALA A 144 -3.24 -13.51 -3.53
CA ALA A 144 -3.80 -12.51 -2.62
C ALA A 144 -4.42 -13.14 -1.36
N ARG A 145 -5.19 -14.23 -1.53
CA ARG A 145 -5.74 -14.97 -0.38
C ARG A 145 -4.66 -15.63 0.47
N THR A 146 -3.60 -16.13 -0.15
CA THR A 146 -2.49 -16.78 0.57
C THR A 146 -1.68 -15.76 1.36
N GLU A 147 -1.32 -14.65 0.75
CA GLU A 147 -0.57 -13.56 1.39
C GLU A 147 -1.34 -12.95 2.56
N LEU A 148 -2.65 -12.72 2.42
CA LEU A 148 -3.47 -12.20 3.52
C LEU A 148 -3.58 -13.20 4.68
N ARG A 149 -3.61 -14.52 4.42
CA ARG A 149 -3.56 -15.52 5.49
C ARG A 149 -2.21 -15.55 6.20
N MET A 150 -1.11 -15.38 5.47
CA MET A 150 0.22 -15.27 6.06
C MET A 150 0.33 -14.01 6.91
N PHE A 151 -0.14 -12.88 6.43
CA PHE A 151 -0.21 -11.62 7.15
C PHE A 151 -1.04 -11.75 8.46
N ALA A 152 -2.20 -12.40 8.41
CA ALA A 152 -2.97 -12.70 9.62
C ALA A 152 -2.21 -13.62 10.58
N GLY A 153 -1.39 -14.53 10.06
CA GLY A 153 -0.49 -15.38 10.87
C GLY A 153 0.55 -14.55 11.62
N ASP A 154 1.19 -13.57 10.95
CA ASP A 154 2.16 -12.66 11.57
C ASP A 154 1.50 -11.79 12.63
N LEU A 155 0.31 -11.27 12.37
CA LEU A 155 -0.48 -10.55 13.37
C LEU A 155 -0.83 -11.45 14.59
N ALA A 156 -1.16 -12.71 14.37
CA ALA A 156 -1.44 -13.64 15.48
C ALA A 156 -0.23 -13.83 16.41
N VAL A 157 0.98 -13.83 15.85
CA VAL A 157 2.22 -13.86 16.65
C VAL A 157 2.38 -12.59 17.48
N ASP A 158 2.08 -11.42 16.90
CA ASP A 158 2.12 -10.15 17.63
C ASP A 158 1.05 -10.08 18.73
N LEU A 159 -0.15 -10.58 18.48
CA LEU A 159 -1.23 -10.65 19.45
C LEU A 159 -0.87 -11.51 20.66
N ALA A 160 -0.10 -12.59 20.48
CA ALA A 160 0.37 -13.43 21.58
C ALA A 160 1.28 -12.70 22.59
N ARG A 161 1.78 -11.50 22.26
CA ARG A 161 2.59 -10.66 23.16
C ARG A 161 1.75 -9.97 24.24
N PHE A 162 0.44 -9.85 24.05
CA PHE A 162 -0.46 -9.29 25.05
C PHE A 162 -0.73 -10.33 26.16
N ASP A 163 -0.59 -9.92 27.42
CA ASP A 163 -0.70 -10.83 28.57
C ASP A 163 -2.02 -11.60 28.61
N CYS A 164 -3.13 -10.93 28.25
CA CYS A 164 -4.46 -11.56 28.21
C CYS A 164 -4.61 -12.63 27.11
N LEU A 165 -3.77 -12.60 26.07
CA LEU A 165 -3.82 -13.52 24.92
C LEU A 165 -2.71 -14.57 24.94
N ARG A 166 -1.72 -14.44 25.83
CA ARG A 166 -0.52 -15.31 25.89
C ARG A 166 -0.84 -16.80 26.05
N ARG A 167 -1.96 -17.13 26.67
CA ARG A 167 -2.38 -18.51 26.93
C ARG A 167 -3.35 -19.08 25.92
N TRP A 168 -3.68 -18.28 24.91
CA TRP A 168 -4.63 -18.70 23.87
C TRP A 168 -4.01 -19.77 22.98
N ARG A 169 -4.86 -20.64 22.44
CA ARG A 169 -4.44 -21.62 21.43
C ARG A 169 -4.09 -20.86 20.12
N THR A 170 -3.18 -21.44 19.36
CA THR A 170 -2.76 -20.84 18.07
C THR A 170 -3.93 -20.61 17.13
N ASP A 171 -4.91 -21.52 17.10
CA ASP A 171 -6.08 -21.40 16.22
C ASP A 171 -6.99 -20.23 16.65
N ASP A 172 -7.15 -20.00 17.96
CA ASP A 172 -7.93 -18.87 18.47
C ASP A 172 -7.24 -17.53 18.18
N LEU A 173 -5.90 -17.46 18.30
CA LEU A 173 -5.12 -16.29 17.93
C LEU A 173 -5.23 -15.98 16.42
N ARG A 174 -5.19 -17.01 15.58
CA ARG A 174 -5.38 -16.85 14.14
C ARG A 174 -6.79 -16.34 13.78
N MET A 175 -7.82 -16.90 14.44
CA MET A 175 -9.19 -16.45 14.28
C MET A 175 -9.34 -14.99 14.69
N LEU A 176 -8.77 -14.58 15.82
CA LEU A 176 -8.77 -13.19 16.27
C LEU A 176 -8.06 -12.25 15.26
N ALA A 177 -6.88 -12.67 14.78
CA ALA A 177 -6.12 -11.92 13.77
C ALA A 177 -6.92 -11.77 12.47
N ASP A 178 -7.58 -12.82 12.00
CA ASP A 178 -8.44 -12.81 10.82
C ASP A 178 -9.62 -11.83 10.97
N MET A 179 -10.26 -11.79 12.13
CA MET A 179 -11.32 -10.84 12.45
C MET A 179 -10.81 -9.40 12.39
N ILE A 180 -9.63 -9.13 12.96
CA ILE A 180 -9.00 -7.81 12.95
C ILE A 180 -8.67 -7.39 11.52
N VAL A 181 -7.96 -8.25 10.75
CA VAL A 181 -7.59 -7.96 9.36
C VAL A 181 -8.82 -7.70 8.50
N THR A 182 -9.86 -8.52 8.64
CA THR A 182 -11.12 -8.35 7.90
C THR A 182 -11.80 -7.04 8.25
N THR A 183 -11.84 -6.66 9.54
CA THR A 183 -12.41 -5.39 9.99
C THR A 183 -11.65 -4.20 9.41
N LEU A 184 -10.31 -4.24 9.45
CA LEU A 184 -9.48 -3.15 8.92
C LEU A 184 -9.61 -3.02 7.40
N LEU A 185 -9.58 -4.12 6.64
CA LEU A 185 -9.76 -4.09 5.19
C LEU A 185 -11.16 -3.61 4.79
N SER A 186 -12.21 -4.00 5.52
CA SER A 186 -13.56 -3.50 5.29
C SER A 186 -13.66 -2.00 5.56
N THR A 187 -13.01 -1.51 6.62
CA THR A 187 -12.93 -0.08 6.94
C THR A 187 -12.19 0.69 5.85
N ALA A 188 -11.09 0.15 5.32
CA ALA A 188 -10.36 0.77 4.22
C ALA A 188 -11.23 0.90 2.95
N VAL A 189 -12.01 -0.14 2.62
CA VAL A 189 -12.97 -0.10 1.51
C VAL A 189 -14.04 0.97 1.76
N GLU A 190 -14.61 1.03 2.97
CA GLU A 190 -15.63 2.02 3.35
C GLU A 190 -15.08 3.45 3.21
N LEU A 191 -13.84 3.72 3.64
CA LEU A 191 -13.15 5.00 3.46
C LEU A 191 -12.98 5.37 1.97
N ILE A 192 -12.70 4.38 1.12
CA ILE A 192 -12.46 4.58 -0.32
C ILE A 192 -13.77 4.83 -1.07
N GLU A 193 -14.86 4.12 -0.72
CA GLU A 193 -16.10 4.09 -1.47
C GLU A 193 -17.12 5.13 -0.99
N THR A 194 -16.95 5.70 0.20
CA THR A 194 -17.88 6.70 0.74
C THR A 194 -17.85 8.00 -0.06
N VAL A 195 -19.01 8.44 -0.52
CA VAL A 195 -19.24 9.69 -1.25
C VAL A 195 -20.41 10.45 -0.62
N PRO A 196 -20.29 11.76 -0.35
CA PRO A 196 -19.13 12.62 -0.52
C PRO A 196 -18.02 12.32 0.52
N ARG A 197 -16.77 12.49 0.12
CA ARG A 197 -15.62 12.36 1.03
C ARG A 197 -15.45 13.65 1.83
N THR A 198 -15.85 13.61 3.09
CA THR A 198 -15.72 14.73 4.03
C THR A 198 -14.96 14.28 5.27
N ALA A 199 -14.32 15.23 5.97
CA ALA A 199 -13.68 14.92 7.25
C ALA A 199 -14.66 14.29 8.26
N GLU A 200 -15.94 14.73 8.24
CA GLU A 200 -16.99 14.19 9.11
C GLU A 200 -17.32 12.73 8.76
N SER A 201 -17.42 12.40 7.45
CA SER A 201 -17.65 11.01 7.02
C SER A 201 -16.49 10.11 7.40
N ASP A 202 -15.25 10.58 7.22
CA ASP A 202 -14.06 9.84 7.58
C ASP A 202 -13.99 9.59 9.09
N GLU A 203 -14.18 10.62 9.92
CA GLU A 203 -14.17 10.46 11.39
C GLU A 203 -15.25 9.51 11.88
N ARG A 204 -16.45 9.50 11.29
CA ARG A 204 -17.49 8.54 11.63
C ARG A 204 -17.10 7.10 11.30
N ILE A 205 -16.46 6.87 10.15
CA ILE A 205 -15.96 5.55 9.74
C ILE A 205 -14.88 5.09 10.71
N LEU A 206 -13.92 5.97 11.04
CA LEU A 206 -12.82 5.66 11.97
C LEU A 206 -13.33 5.36 13.37
N ALA A 207 -14.26 6.15 13.91
CA ALA A 207 -14.90 5.89 15.20
C ALA A 207 -15.63 4.54 15.22
N THR A 208 -16.29 4.18 14.11
CA THR A 208 -16.94 2.87 13.97
C THR A 208 -15.92 1.74 13.96
N ALA A 209 -14.80 1.90 13.26
CA ALA A 209 -13.71 0.91 13.23
C ALA A 209 -13.09 0.71 14.62
N GLU A 210 -12.81 1.80 15.34
CA GLU A 210 -12.33 1.73 16.72
C GLU A 210 -13.31 0.96 17.63
N ASN A 211 -14.60 1.25 17.53
CA ASN A 211 -15.61 0.57 18.33
C ASN A 211 -15.72 -0.92 17.99
N ARG A 212 -15.62 -1.30 16.69
CA ARG A 212 -15.57 -2.71 16.27
C ARG A 212 -14.37 -3.42 16.88
N LEU A 213 -13.16 -2.84 16.79
CA LEU A 213 -11.94 -3.43 17.36
C LEU A 213 -12.01 -3.52 18.90
N LYS A 214 -12.54 -2.49 19.57
CA LYS A 214 -12.76 -2.51 21.02
C LYS A 214 -13.77 -3.59 21.44
N LEU A 215 -14.81 -3.82 20.65
CA LEU A 215 -15.77 -4.89 20.88
C LEU A 215 -15.11 -6.29 20.74
N ILE A 216 -14.34 -6.48 19.66
CA ILE A 216 -13.58 -7.71 19.41
C ILE A 216 -12.65 -8.00 20.61
N ALA A 217 -11.90 -7.01 21.06
CA ALA A 217 -10.96 -7.21 22.17
C ALA A 217 -11.64 -7.44 23.52
N ARG A 218 -12.76 -6.77 23.81
CA ARG A 218 -13.55 -7.06 25.02
C ARG A 218 -14.13 -8.47 24.97
N GLY A 219 -14.57 -8.93 23.79
CA GLY A 219 -14.98 -10.32 23.59
C GLY A 219 -13.80 -11.29 23.80
N ALA A 220 -12.64 -10.97 23.26
CA ALA A 220 -11.42 -11.75 23.43
C ALA A 220 -11.02 -11.90 24.90
N ALA A 221 -11.16 -10.87 25.74
CA ALA A 221 -10.83 -10.95 27.16
C ALA A 221 -11.68 -11.97 27.95
N HIS A 222 -12.83 -12.40 27.40
CA HIS A 222 -13.76 -13.37 28.02
C HIS A 222 -13.84 -14.69 27.23
N TRP A 223 -13.02 -14.86 26.21
CA TRP A 223 -12.96 -16.09 25.42
C TRP A 223 -12.22 -17.18 26.21
N THR A 224 -12.87 -18.35 26.38
CA THR A 224 -12.32 -19.51 27.18
C THR A 224 -11.99 -20.69 26.29
#